data_b01c18b967bf7d708587e6c2e1bb1f0f
#
_entry.id   b01c18b967bf7d708587e6c2e1bb1f0f
#
_cell.length_a   1.000
_cell.length_b   1.000
_cell.length_c   1.000
_cell.angle_alpha   90.00
_cell.angle_beta   90.00
_cell.angle_gamma   90.00
#
_symmetry.space_group_name_H-M   'P 1'
#
loop_
_entity.id
_entity.type
_entity.pdbx_description
1 polymer ?
#
loop_
_entity_poly.entity_id
_entity_poly.type
_entity_poly.pdbx_seq_one_letter_code
_entity_poly.pdbx_strand_id
1 'polypeptide(L)'
;MSNGNSVTLVGNITRDPELRFTPSGQATASFGLAVNRVWNDRQTNERKEAVSFFDVVCWREMAENVSESLSKGARVLVTGRLEQRSWDSPDGDRRSKIEIVADEIGPSLRWATAEIRKNDRRGPSDGPGGGGGGYQGGQGGQGGGGQGGAGGQGGGQGGGNSYAPAQPAQPAQSAPPA
;
A
#
# COMPACT_ATOMS: atom_id res chain seq x y z
N MET A 1 -0.42 16.71 16.25
CA MET A 1 -1.28 16.53 17.44
C MET A 1 -2.44 15.65 17.01
N SER A 2 -2.64 14.50 17.66
CA SER A 2 -3.81 13.63 17.40
C SER A 2 -5.02 14.28 18.06
N ASN A 3 -6.00 14.71 17.29
CA ASN A 3 -7.16 15.46 17.77
C ASN A 3 -8.28 14.58 18.32
N GLY A 4 -7.99 13.39 18.83
CA GLY A 4 -9.01 12.50 19.41
C GLY A 4 -10.05 11.95 18.42
N ASN A 5 -9.95 12.28 17.13
CA ASN A 5 -10.78 11.78 16.06
C ASN A 5 -9.95 10.85 15.15
N SER A 6 -9.79 9.62 15.58
CA SER A 6 -9.10 8.61 14.81
C SER A 6 -9.92 7.31 14.79
N VAL A 7 -9.96 6.64 13.65
CA VAL A 7 -10.67 5.39 13.45
C VAL A 7 -9.74 4.40 12.73
N THR A 8 -9.82 3.14 13.16
CA THR A 8 -9.15 2.02 12.47
C THR A 8 -10.17 0.94 12.19
N LEU A 9 -10.30 0.57 10.93
CA LEU A 9 -11.26 -0.42 10.47
C LEU A 9 -10.59 -1.49 9.63
N VAL A 10 -11.11 -2.71 9.74
CA VAL A 10 -10.77 -3.82 8.85
C VAL A 10 -12.04 -4.30 8.19
N GLY A 11 -12.08 -4.28 6.86
CA GLY A 11 -13.26 -4.64 6.10
C GLY A 11 -12.93 -5.05 4.67
N ASN A 12 -13.98 -5.30 3.89
CA ASN A 12 -13.86 -5.63 2.48
C ASN A 12 -14.36 -4.47 1.62
N ILE A 13 -13.64 -4.19 0.56
CA ILE A 13 -14.01 -3.17 -0.44
C ILE A 13 -15.29 -3.62 -1.15
N THR A 14 -16.31 -2.76 -1.21
CA THR A 14 -17.63 -3.09 -1.79
C THR A 14 -17.79 -2.71 -3.25
N ARG A 15 -16.97 -1.76 -3.73
CA ARG A 15 -16.87 -1.32 -5.13
C ARG A 15 -15.44 -0.94 -5.43
N ASP A 16 -15.03 -1.05 -6.69
CA ASP A 16 -13.68 -0.67 -7.09
C ASP A 16 -13.39 0.79 -6.70
N PRO A 17 -12.17 1.10 -6.24
CA PRO A 17 -11.78 2.47 -5.92
C PRO A 17 -11.90 3.37 -7.15
N GLU A 18 -12.66 4.44 -7.04
CA GLU A 18 -12.88 5.40 -8.10
C GLU A 18 -11.88 6.56 -7.98
N LEU A 19 -10.90 6.59 -8.88
CA LEU A 19 -9.92 7.67 -8.98
C LEU A 19 -10.50 8.86 -9.72
N ARG A 20 -10.36 10.05 -9.15
CA ARG A 20 -10.74 11.32 -9.76
C ARG A 20 -9.66 12.37 -9.50
N PHE A 21 -9.64 13.40 -10.32
CA PHE A 21 -8.78 14.55 -10.13
C PHE A 21 -9.62 15.80 -9.82
N THR A 22 -9.21 16.53 -8.80
CA THR A 22 -9.83 17.82 -8.48
C THR A 22 -9.47 18.86 -9.55
N PRO A 23 -10.19 20.00 -9.61
CA PRO A 23 -9.82 21.10 -10.52
C PRO A 23 -8.39 21.62 -10.30
N SER A 24 -7.85 21.45 -9.09
CA SER A 24 -6.45 21.80 -8.76
C SER A 24 -5.44 20.70 -9.15
N GLY A 25 -5.89 19.61 -9.82
CA GLY A 25 -5.03 18.50 -10.25
C GLY A 25 -4.65 17.50 -9.16
N GLN A 26 -5.28 17.56 -7.99
CA GLN A 26 -5.02 16.61 -6.90
C GLN A 26 -5.80 15.30 -7.12
N ALA A 27 -5.10 14.17 -7.05
CA ALA A 27 -5.74 12.86 -7.08
C ALA A 27 -6.55 12.59 -5.81
N THR A 28 -7.73 12.04 -5.96
CA THR A 28 -8.58 11.53 -4.88
C THR A 28 -9.19 10.20 -5.32
N ALA A 29 -9.27 9.23 -4.42
CA ALA A 29 -9.97 7.98 -4.68
C ALA A 29 -11.01 7.72 -3.60
N SER A 30 -12.15 7.16 -4.00
CA SER A 30 -13.24 6.83 -3.08
C SER A 30 -13.73 5.40 -3.30
N PHE A 31 -14.01 4.70 -2.21
CA PHE A 31 -14.58 3.36 -2.23
C PHE A 31 -15.46 3.11 -1.00
N GLY A 32 -16.31 2.08 -1.08
CA GLY A 32 -17.09 1.62 0.05
C GLY A 32 -16.35 0.52 0.80
N LEU A 33 -16.48 0.50 2.13
CA LEU A 33 -15.90 -0.50 3.02
C LEU A 33 -17.00 -1.18 3.82
N ALA A 34 -17.14 -2.50 3.71
CA ALA A 34 -18.03 -3.32 4.53
C ALA A 34 -17.25 -3.91 5.70
N VAL A 35 -17.65 -3.56 6.90
CA VAL A 35 -17.07 -4.06 8.15
C VAL A 35 -18.03 -5.05 8.78
N ASN A 36 -17.66 -6.31 8.79
CA ASN A 36 -18.46 -7.39 9.37
C ASN A 36 -18.11 -7.54 10.85
N ARG A 37 -19.14 -7.60 11.68
CA ARG A 37 -19.05 -7.90 13.09
C ARG A 37 -19.86 -9.16 13.39
N VAL A 38 -19.21 -10.12 14.04
CA VAL A 38 -19.83 -11.37 14.47
C VAL A 38 -19.70 -11.46 15.97
N TRP A 39 -20.79 -11.79 16.67
CA TRP A 39 -20.79 -12.03 18.11
C TRP A 39 -21.81 -13.08 18.50
N ASN A 40 -21.62 -13.71 19.64
CA ASN A 40 -22.60 -14.58 20.25
C ASN A 40 -23.47 -13.76 21.21
N ASP A 41 -24.77 -13.85 21.05
CA ASP A 41 -25.74 -13.28 21.99
C ASP A 41 -25.67 -14.07 23.29
N ARG A 42 -25.44 -13.36 24.40
CA ARG A 42 -25.26 -14.00 25.71
C ARG A 42 -26.55 -14.56 26.29
N GLN A 43 -27.70 -14.09 25.84
CA GLN A 43 -29.00 -14.53 26.33
C GLN A 43 -29.54 -15.75 25.57
N THR A 44 -29.38 -15.74 24.25
CA THR A 44 -29.89 -16.81 23.37
C THR A 44 -28.83 -17.81 22.95
N ASN A 45 -27.56 -17.52 23.22
CA ASN A 45 -26.39 -18.26 22.75
C ASN A 45 -26.32 -18.43 21.21
N GLU A 46 -27.03 -17.57 20.50
CA GLU A 46 -27.07 -17.55 19.05
C GLU A 46 -25.93 -16.70 18.48
N ARG A 47 -25.38 -17.15 17.36
CA ARG A 47 -24.42 -16.36 16.58
C ARG A 47 -25.15 -15.28 15.81
N LYS A 48 -24.82 -14.02 16.07
CA LYS A 48 -25.36 -12.86 15.37
C LYS A 48 -24.28 -12.19 14.53
N GLU A 49 -24.72 -11.66 13.40
CA GLU A 49 -23.85 -10.95 12.45
C GLU A 49 -24.48 -9.58 12.15
N ALA A 50 -23.63 -8.59 11.98
CA ALA A 50 -24.00 -7.27 11.46
C ALA A 50 -22.93 -6.76 10.51
N VAL A 51 -23.35 -6.04 9.50
CA VAL A 51 -22.45 -5.38 8.54
C VAL A 51 -22.68 -3.88 8.66
N SER A 52 -21.59 -3.14 8.80
CA SER A 52 -21.59 -1.69 8.74
C SER A 52 -20.88 -1.24 7.48
N PHE A 53 -21.46 -0.28 6.78
CA PHE A 53 -20.93 0.27 5.54
C PHE A 53 -20.36 1.67 5.79
N PHE A 54 -19.15 1.90 5.32
CA PHE A 54 -18.47 3.18 5.40
C PHE A 54 -18.00 3.62 4.03
N ASP A 55 -18.00 4.92 3.80
CA ASP A 55 -17.32 5.50 2.64
C ASP A 55 -15.94 5.97 3.06
N VAL A 56 -14.95 5.59 2.27
CA VAL A 56 -13.55 5.92 2.47
C VAL A 56 -13.07 6.79 1.33
N VAL A 57 -12.34 7.85 1.66
CA VAL A 57 -11.70 8.76 0.71
C VAL A 57 -10.22 8.83 1.05
N CYS A 58 -9.37 8.73 0.04
CA CYS A 58 -7.93 8.94 0.15
C CYS A 58 -7.45 9.94 -0.91
N TRP A 59 -6.28 10.52 -0.68
CA TRP A 59 -5.78 11.67 -1.43
C TRP A 59 -4.37 11.45 -1.95
N ARG A 60 -4.01 12.20 -3.02
CA ARG A 60 -2.66 12.28 -3.58
C ARG A 60 -2.15 10.91 -4.05
N GLU A 61 -0.88 10.62 -3.81
CA GLU A 61 -0.23 9.36 -4.21
C GLU A 61 -0.93 8.11 -3.66
N MET A 62 -1.49 8.20 -2.44
CA MET A 62 -2.28 7.10 -1.88
C MET A 62 -3.52 6.80 -2.73
N ALA A 63 -4.17 7.82 -3.29
CA ALA A 63 -5.34 7.62 -4.14
C ALA A 63 -4.99 6.88 -5.44
N GLU A 64 -3.87 7.27 -6.06
CA GLU A 64 -3.34 6.60 -7.26
C GLU A 64 -2.98 5.15 -6.95
N ASN A 65 -2.20 4.92 -5.88
CA ASN A 65 -1.76 3.59 -5.47
C ASN A 65 -2.93 2.66 -5.11
N VAL A 66 -3.93 3.17 -4.40
CA VAL A 66 -5.12 2.40 -4.00
C VAL A 66 -5.92 1.99 -5.22
N SER A 67 -6.14 2.90 -6.17
CA SER A 67 -6.91 2.61 -7.39
C SER A 67 -6.19 1.61 -8.31
N GLU A 68 -4.86 1.58 -8.30
CA GLU A 68 -4.06 0.65 -9.08
C GLU A 68 -3.93 -0.74 -8.42
N SER A 69 -3.87 -0.76 -7.08
CA SER A 69 -3.51 -1.97 -6.32
C SER A 69 -4.70 -2.72 -5.73
N LEU A 70 -5.83 -2.07 -5.50
CA LEU A 70 -6.97 -2.63 -4.77
C LEU A 70 -8.23 -2.68 -5.65
N SER A 71 -9.02 -3.72 -5.47
CA SER A 71 -10.29 -3.92 -6.19
C SER A 71 -11.41 -4.34 -5.24
N LYS A 72 -12.65 -4.35 -5.76
CA LYS A 72 -13.81 -4.88 -5.06
C LYS A 72 -13.55 -6.27 -4.50
N GLY A 73 -13.92 -6.49 -3.24
CA GLY A 73 -13.72 -7.75 -2.52
C GLY A 73 -12.39 -7.82 -1.76
N ALA A 74 -11.41 -6.97 -2.07
CA ALA A 74 -10.16 -6.92 -1.33
C ALA A 74 -10.41 -6.60 0.15
N ARG A 75 -9.76 -7.36 1.04
CA ARG A 75 -9.78 -7.09 2.48
C ARG A 75 -8.66 -6.12 2.82
N VAL A 76 -9.02 -5.02 3.46
CA VAL A 76 -8.09 -3.94 3.78
C VAL A 76 -8.17 -3.50 5.23
N LEU A 77 -7.06 -2.99 5.75
CA LEU A 77 -6.97 -2.17 6.95
C LEU A 77 -6.98 -0.71 6.51
N VAL A 78 -7.83 0.09 7.12
CA VAL A 78 -7.91 1.53 6.91
C VAL A 78 -7.76 2.22 8.25
N THR A 79 -6.83 3.14 8.36
CA THR A 79 -6.75 4.09 9.48
C THR A 79 -6.91 5.50 8.95
N GLY A 80 -7.59 6.35 9.73
CA GLY A 80 -7.89 7.71 9.31
C GLY A 80 -8.75 8.42 10.34
N ARG A 81 -9.44 9.44 9.90
CA ARG A 81 -10.37 10.24 10.71
C ARG A 81 -11.75 10.31 10.08
N LEU A 82 -12.76 10.52 10.91
CA LEU A 82 -14.12 10.78 10.46
C LEU A 82 -14.26 12.26 10.08
N GLU A 83 -14.79 12.52 8.90
CA GLU A 83 -15.14 13.87 8.45
C GLU A 83 -16.61 13.92 8.04
N GLN A 84 -17.31 14.96 8.48
CA GLN A 84 -18.65 15.25 8.01
C GLN A 84 -18.57 16.21 6.82
N ARG A 85 -19.02 15.74 5.67
CA ARG A 85 -19.20 16.56 4.47
C ARG A 85 -20.66 16.99 4.36
N SER A 86 -20.88 18.28 4.17
CA SER A 86 -22.23 18.83 3.95
C SER A 86 -22.27 19.53 2.59
N TRP A 87 -23.41 19.38 1.90
CA TRP A 87 -23.67 20.05 0.63
C TRP A 87 -25.16 20.38 0.51
N ASP A 88 -25.47 21.36 -0.32
CA ASP A 88 -26.84 21.68 -0.65
C ASP A 88 -27.28 20.83 -1.88
N SER A 89 -28.40 20.15 -1.74
CA SER A 89 -28.99 19.39 -2.83
C SER A 89 -29.58 20.37 -3.88
N PRO A 90 -29.71 19.95 -5.16
CA PRO A 90 -30.40 20.75 -6.18
C PRO A 90 -31.83 21.16 -5.77
N ASP A 91 -32.47 20.38 -4.89
CA ASP A 91 -33.81 20.63 -4.35
C ASP A 91 -33.81 21.64 -3.20
N GLY A 92 -32.65 22.21 -2.82
CA GLY A 92 -32.50 23.17 -1.73
C GLY A 92 -32.32 22.56 -0.34
N ASP A 93 -32.33 21.26 -0.20
CA ASP A 93 -32.15 20.56 1.06
C ASP A 93 -30.66 20.46 1.43
N ARG A 94 -30.35 20.81 2.68
CA ARG A 94 -29.00 20.59 3.22
C ARG A 94 -28.80 19.14 3.59
N ARG A 95 -27.87 18.47 2.91
CA ARG A 95 -27.50 17.07 3.16
C ARG A 95 -26.12 16.97 3.77
N SER A 96 -25.91 15.95 4.58
CA SER A 96 -24.61 15.65 5.16
C SER A 96 -24.32 14.15 5.13
N LYS A 97 -23.05 13.81 5.07
CA LYS A 97 -22.54 12.46 5.06
C LYS A 97 -21.26 12.41 5.90
N ILE A 98 -21.13 11.35 6.67
CA ILE A 98 -19.87 11.07 7.38
C ILE A 98 -19.05 10.12 6.50
N GLU A 99 -17.81 10.48 6.24
CA GLU A 99 -16.87 9.67 5.50
C GLU A 99 -15.55 9.54 6.28
N ILE A 100 -14.77 8.52 5.95
CA ILE A 100 -13.45 8.29 6.52
C ILE A 100 -12.43 8.88 5.55
N VAL A 101 -11.71 9.91 6.00
CA VAL A 101 -10.54 10.39 5.29
C VAL A 101 -9.35 9.57 5.77
N ALA A 102 -8.83 8.72 4.88
CA ALA A 102 -7.78 7.79 5.21
C ALA A 102 -6.42 8.48 5.34
N ASP A 103 -5.70 8.12 6.40
CA ASP A 103 -4.31 8.48 6.62
C ASP A 103 -3.38 7.34 6.15
N GLU A 104 -3.86 6.07 6.23
CA GLU A 104 -3.13 4.89 5.78
C GLU A 104 -4.09 3.79 5.33
N ILE A 105 -3.75 3.07 4.26
CA ILE A 105 -4.51 1.93 3.73
C ILE A 105 -3.53 0.82 3.37
N GLY A 106 -3.83 -0.40 3.79
CA GLY A 106 -3.04 -1.58 3.42
C GLY A 106 -3.90 -2.81 3.19
N PRO A 107 -3.47 -3.74 2.31
CA PRO A 107 -4.13 -5.03 2.15
C PRO A 107 -3.95 -5.87 3.41
N SER A 108 -5.01 -6.60 3.77
CA SER A 108 -4.94 -7.58 4.86
C SER A 108 -4.36 -8.90 4.34
N LEU A 109 -3.23 -9.32 4.90
CA LEU A 109 -2.57 -10.58 4.52
C LEU A 109 -3.12 -11.81 5.24
N ARG A 110 -4.24 -11.68 5.94
CA ARG A 110 -4.82 -12.79 6.69
C ARG A 110 -5.19 -13.98 5.82
N TRP A 111 -5.65 -13.72 4.58
CA TRP A 111 -6.09 -14.73 3.62
C TRP A 111 -5.60 -14.44 2.20
N ALA A 112 -4.60 -13.58 2.07
CA ALA A 112 -4.04 -13.18 0.78
C ALA A 112 -2.55 -12.93 0.90
N THR A 113 -1.86 -12.95 -0.23
CA THR A 113 -0.47 -12.51 -0.38
C THR A 113 -0.45 -11.20 -1.16
N ALA A 114 0.56 -10.37 -0.96
CA ALA A 114 0.76 -9.15 -1.72
C ALA A 114 2.21 -9.05 -2.19
N GLU A 115 2.40 -8.60 -3.41
CA GLU A 115 3.68 -8.18 -3.95
C GLU A 115 3.80 -6.66 -3.83
N ILE A 116 4.90 -6.19 -3.26
CA ILE A 116 5.09 -4.76 -3.00
C ILE A 116 6.13 -4.22 -3.98
N ARG A 117 5.73 -3.26 -4.80
CA ARG A 117 6.61 -2.44 -5.62
C ARG A 117 6.71 -1.05 -4.99
N LYS A 118 7.93 -0.61 -4.73
CA LYS A 118 8.16 0.75 -4.23
C LYS A 118 8.09 1.74 -5.40
N ASN A 119 7.31 2.80 -5.22
CA ASN A 119 7.35 3.93 -6.12
C ASN A 119 8.61 4.75 -5.84
N ASP A 120 9.20 5.30 -6.89
CA ASP A 120 10.27 6.28 -6.73
C ASP A 120 9.73 7.47 -5.94
N ARG A 121 10.43 7.85 -4.88
CA ARG A 121 10.11 9.09 -4.18
C ARG A 121 10.28 10.23 -5.18
N ARG A 122 9.20 10.90 -5.54
CA ARG A 122 9.30 12.21 -6.18
C ARG A 122 10.06 13.11 -5.21
N GLY A 123 11.36 13.30 -5.47
CA GLY A 123 12.15 14.30 -4.77
C GLY A 123 11.45 15.66 -4.89
N PRO A 124 11.76 16.64 -4.03
CA PRO A 124 11.31 18.00 -4.24
C PRO A 124 11.67 18.34 -5.68
N SER A 125 10.64 18.66 -6.48
CA SER A 125 10.74 18.90 -7.91
C SER A 125 11.96 19.75 -8.23
N ASP A 126 12.94 19.17 -8.94
CA ASP A 126 13.90 19.96 -9.70
C ASP A 126 13.08 20.78 -10.68
N GLY A 127 12.89 22.05 -10.34
CA GLY A 127 12.33 23.04 -11.23
C GLY A 127 13.15 23.05 -12.52
N PRO A 128 12.57 23.37 -13.70
CA PRO A 128 13.30 23.48 -14.94
C PRO A 128 14.18 24.74 -14.89
N GLY A 129 15.43 24.58 -14.44
CA GLY A 129 16.37 25.68 -14.43
C GLY A 129 17.65 25.35 -13.70
N GLY A 130 18.69 24.98 -14.41
CA GLY A 130 20.03 24.89 -13.83
C GLY A 130 20.96 23.98 -14.63
N GLY A 131 21.25 24.40 -15.83
CA GLY A 131 22.34 23.83 -16.63
C GLY A 131 23.69 24.04 -16.00
N GLY A 132 24.62 23.10 -16.23
CA GLY A 132 26.03 23.39 -16.40
C GLY A 132 26.85 23.51 -15.14
N GLY A 133 27.68 22.57 -14.90
CA GLY A 133 28.80 22.71 -13.96
C GLY A 133 29.71 21.49 -14.00
N GLY A 134 30.35 21.26 -15.14
CA GLY A 134 31.44 20.34 -15.25
C GLY A 134 32.63 20.83 -14.40
N TYR A 135 33.02 20.05 -13.45
CA TYR A 135 34.33 20.21 -12.83
C TYR A 135 35.32 19.26 -13.48
N GLN A 136 35.91 19.78 -14.56
CA GLN A 136 37.15 19.31 -15.12
C GLN A 136 38.25 20.13 -14.46
N GLY A 137 39.24 19.47 -13.91
CA GLY A 137 40.49 20.17 -13.64
C GLY A 137 41.23 19.64 -12.44
N GLY A 138 42.41 19.16 -12.70
CA GLY A 138 43.44 19.15 -11.70
C GLY A 138 44.39 17.95 -11.75
N GLN A 139 45.15 17.88 -12.80
CA GLN A 139 46.36 17.11 -12.91
C GLN A 139 47.48 17.76 -12.05
N GLY A 140 48.24 16.91 -11.30
CA GLY A 140 49.56 17.30 -10.87
C GLY A 140 49.93 16.84 -9.49
N GLY A 141 51.00 16.03 -9.36
CA GLY A 141 51.70 15.85 -8.10
C GLY A 141 52.32 14.47 -7.90
N GLN A 142 53.43 14.30 -8.48
CA GLN A 142 54.47 13.30 -8.42
C GLN A 142 55.08 13.15 -7.00
N GLY A 143 55.39 11.89 -6.58
CA GLY A 143 56.43 11.72 -5.55
C GLY A 143 56.27 10.51 -4.64
N GLY A 144 57.13 9.49 -4.87
CA GLY A 144 57.90 8.85 -3.82
C GLY A 144 57.45 7.54 -3.21
N GLY A 145 57.99 6.45 -3.69
CA GLY A 145 58.87 5.50 -2.99
C GLY A 145 58.34 4.74 -1.76
N GLY A 146 58.44 3.42 -1.80
CA GLY A 146 58.37 2.62 -0.59
C GLY A 146 58.01 1.16 -0.85
N GLN A 147 58.95 0.42 -1.09
CA GLN A 147 59.21 -1.01 -1.20
C GLN A 147 58.78 -1.80 0.07
N GLY A 148 58.25 -3.01 -0.12
CA GLY A 148 58.49 -4.08 0.84
C GLY A 148 57.29 -4.86 1.33
N GLY A 149 57.36 -6.19 1.12
CA GLY A 149 56.78 -7.12 2.05
C GLY A 149 55.87 -8.19 1.48
N ALA A 150 56.47 -9.31 1.24
CA ALA A 150 55.89 -10.63 0.86
C ALA A 150 54.97 -11.24 1.91
N GLY A 151 54.13 -12.15 1.44
CA GLY A 151 53.80 -13.38 2.17
C GLY A 151 52.39 -13.51 2.69
N GLY A 152 51.72 -14.57 2.28
CA GLY A 152 50.55 -15.05 3.00
C GLY A 152 49.56 -15.81 2.14
N GLN A 153 49.92 -17.03 1.80
CA GLN A 153 49.12 -18.07 1.23
C GLN A 153 48.16 -18.61 2.30
N GLY A 154 46.87 -18.77 2.00
CA GLY A 154 45.94 -19.42 2.91
C GLY A 154 44.58 -19.69 2.22
N GLY A 155 44.42 -20.96 1.81
CA GLY A 155 43.22 -21.48 1.18
C GLY A 155 42.08 -21.60 2.16
N GLY A 156 40.87 -21.54 1.63
CA GLY A 156 39.62 -21.77 2.35
C GLY A 156 38.55 -22.11 1.37
N GLN A 157 38.43 -23.39 1.12
CA GLN A 157 37.41 -24.08 0.35
C GLN A 157 36.13 -24.18 1.23
N GLY A 158 34.97 -23.89 0.71
CA GLY A 158 33.71 -24.08 1.43
C GLY A 158 32.51 -23.53 0.63
N GLY A 159 31.91 -24.34 -0.16
CA GLY A 159 30.66 -25.04 0.10
C GLY A 159 29.50 -24.25 -0.52
N GLY A 160 29.29 -24.39 -1.84
CA GLY A 160 28.09 -23.94 -2.53
C GLY A 160 26.89 -24.82 -2.15
N ASN A 161 25.88 -24.26 -1.49
CA ASN A 161 24.58 -24.89 -1.32
C ASN A 161 23.64 -24.39 -2.42
N SER A 162 23.55 -25.20 -3.49
CA SER A 162 22.57 -25.00 -4.58
C SER A 162 21.24 -25.53 -4.10
N TYR A 163 20.29 -24.64 -3.77
CA TYR A 163 18.88 -25.01 -3.63
C TYR A 163 18.23 -25.06 -5.01
N ALA A 164 17.91 -26.28 -5.46
CA ALA A 164 17.05 -26.49 -6.63
C ALA A 164 15.59 -26.17 -6.24
N PRO A 165 14.79 -25.48 -7.09
CA PRO A 165 13.38 -25.27 -6.84
C PRO A 165 12.60 -26.56 -7.05
N ALA A 166 11.74 -26.88 -6.07
CA ALA A 166 10.81 -28.01 -6.14
C ALA A 166 9.74 -27.75 -7.21
N GLN A 167 9.52 -28.71 -8.09
CA GLN A 167 8.44 -28.70 -9.07
C GLN A 167 7.07 -28.84 -8.37
N PRO A 168 6.04 -28.11 -8.83
CA PRO A 168 4.69 -28.29 -8.31
C PRO A 168 4.10 -29.63 -8.75
N ALA A 169 3.51 -30.36 -7.81
CA ALA A 169 2.80 -31.61 -8.03
C ALA A 169 1.55 -31.40 -8.91
N GLN A 170 1.38 -32.20 -9.94
CA GLN A 170 0.19 -32.23 -10.79
C GLN A 170 -1.01 -32.79 -10.00
N PRO A 171 -2.22 -32.23 -10.15
CA PRO A 171 -3.41 -32.81 -9.53
C PRO A 171 -3.80 -34.12 -10.22
N ALA A 172 -4.12 -35.13 -9.41
CA ALA A 172 -4.60 -36.41 -9.86
C ALA A 172 -5.96 -36.26 -10.55
N GLN A 173 -6.07 -36.84 -11.76
CA GLN A 173 -7.33 -36.99 -12.50
C GLN A 173 -8.20 -38.02 -11.81
N SER A 174 -9.38 -37.63 -11.35
CA SER A 174 -10.42 -38.53 -10.87
C SER A 174 -11.11 -39.22 -12.03
N ALA A 175 -11.16 -40.55 -11.97
CA ALA A 175 -11.87 -41.40 -12.94
C ALA A 175 -13.40 -41.22 -12.77
N PRO A 176 -14.21 -41.37 -13.86
CA PRO A 176 -15.65 -41.29 -13.80
C PRO A 176 -16.25 -42.59 -13.19
N PRO A 177 -17.40 -42.48 -12.50
CA PRO A 177 -18.11 -43.64 -11.97
C PRO A 177 -18.83 -44.43 -13.07
N ALA A 178 -18.89 -45.76 -12.88
CA ALA A 178 -19.62 -46.72 -13.70
C ALA A 178 -21.14 -46.63 -13.50
#